data_2aa0a61f46429dc95094236ef2f68497
#
_entry.id   2aa0a61f46429dc95094236ef2f68497
#
_cell.length_a   1.000
_cell.length_b   1.000
_cell.length_c   1.000
_cell.angle_alpha   90.00
_cell.angle_beta   90.00
_cell.angle_gamma   90.00
#
_symmetry.space_group_name_H-M   'P 1'
#
loop_
_entity.id
_entity.type
_entity.pdbx_description
1 polymer ?
#
loop_
_entity_poly.entity_id
_entity_poly.type
_entity_poly.pdbx_seq_one_letter_code
_entity_poly.pdbx_strand_id
1 'polypeptide(L)'
;MSKENLEKFKLRCKNYLATIDLHRLRAYGRHIGVERPAAKDKESLIEDIVAILAYELSPVERSKRGAPVKNDAVDPRIPEKIAAIKAECFVNDVMMDLPEFNFEKRYREMKEAQGDGLYLVLNDPAVERDGKVTDVTVRGQVSCMDDEWLLLPLDGSLPEQKVPIPAFVMEQNHLREGDVINCRCREKDDWKKVEVILSINGVGTVMLKDRANFDDCSACYSKEKIEVNKEGRVGTVLTKAFDWIFPIAYGERGCVISSPKMGKTRLLRNLATVTKTINGSAEVLVLLTDQTHETVNDFRNYFGEDGFAYTTYEDDVDRQIYVAEWILKRAKRYAEMGRPVVLFVDSLSALAKAFNDTEASMGGKTLPCGLEVKTIHYLKKYFGTARCLEEGGSITIIGSVCVDTGNPMDDIIARELSELTTLRIELSDDLALRRIYPAINFEKSQAGYNIEIKDAEGIETEVLLRNKVLPHIGSEGLINLLSEIETKEEFYEKVKEIANTI
;
A
#
# COMPACT_ATOMS: atom_id res chain seq x y z
N MET A 1 -7.28 19.09 -8.38
CA MET A 1 -7.75 18.95 -9.80
C MET A 1 -6.95 19.90 -10.67
N SER A 2 -6.26 19.43 -11.70
CA SER A 2 -5.67 20.37 -12.65
C SER A 2 -6.79 21.10 -13.41
N LYS A 3 -6.65 22.40 -13.63
CA LYS A 3 -7.65 23.18 -14.37
C LYS A 3 -7.92 22.59 -15.76
N GLU A 4 -6.90 22.01 -16.38
CA GLU A 4 -6.97 21.40 -17.70
C GLU A 4 -7.84 20.12 -17.73
N ASN A 5 -7.69 19.24 -16.72
CA ASN A 5 -8.49 18.02 -16.60
C ASN A 5 -9.97 18.34 -16.29
N LEU A 6 -10.22 19.38 -15.50
CA LEU A 6 -11.57 19.85 -15.20
C LEU A 6 -12.28 20.37 -16.45
N GLU A 7 -11.62 21.20 -17.26
CA GLU A 7 -12.20 21.71 -18.50
C GLU A 7 -12.42 20.57 -19.52
N LYS A 8 -11.51 19.62 -19.61
CA LYS A 8 -11.67 18.41 -20.44
C LYS A 8 -12.87 17.57 -20.00
N PHE A 9 -13.07 17.40 -18.67
CA PHE A 9 -14.22 16.70 -18.11
C PHE A 9 -15.54 17.42 -18.44
N LYS A 10 -15.61 18.74 -18.22
CA LYS A 10 -16.79 19.55 -18.55
C LYS A 10 -17.18 19.42 -20.02
N LEU A 11 -16.19 19.56 -20.91
CA LEU A 11 -16.43 19.47 -22.36
C LEU A 11 -16.98 18.09 -22.76
N ARG A 12 -16.40 17.00 -22.23
CA ARG A 12 -16.85 15.63 -22.53
C ARG A 12 -18.24 15.36 -21.97
N CYS A 13 -18.54 15.80 -20.74
CA CYS A 13 -19.87 15.70 -20.17
C CYS A 13 -20.90 16.50 -20.99
N LYS A 14 -20.57 17.75 -21.40
CA LYS A 14 -21.44 18.58 -22.22
C LYS A 14 -21.76 17.90 -23.55
N ASN A 15 -20.76 17.35 -24.24
CA ASN A 15 -20.94 16.63 -25.50
C ASN A 15 -21.82 15.38 -25.35
N TYR A 16 -21.61 14.60 -24.29
CA TYR A 16 -22.43 13.41 -24.04
C TYR A 16 -23.89 13.79 -23.71
N LEU A 17 -24.10 14.72 -22.79
CA LEU A 17 -25.43 15.16 -22.38
C LEU A 17 -26.23 15.80 -23.53
N ALA A 18 -25.56 16.43 -24.49
CA ALA A 18 -26.19 16.97 -25.71
C ALA A 18 -26.86 15.87 -26.57
N THR A 19 -26.38 14.63 -26.51
CA THR A 19 -26.97 13.48 -27.26
C THR A 19 -28.24 12.95 -26.62
N ILE A 20 -28.54 13.32 -25.37
CA ILE A 20 -29.69 12.81 -24.59
C ILE A 20 -30.92 13.68 -24.85
N ASP A 21 -32.09 13.04 -24.88
CA ASP A 21 -33.34 13.78 -25.03
C ASP A 21 -33.69 14.62 -23.78
N LEU A 22 -34.43 15.70 -24.01
CA LEU A 22 -34.74 16.69 -22.96
C LEU A 22 -35.55 16.09 -21.77
N HIS A 23 -36.36 15.06 -22.01
CA HIS A 23 -37.15 14.43 -20.96
C HIS A 23 -36.26 13.67 -19.98
N ARG A 24 -35.30 12.87 -20.52
CA ARG A 24 -34.35 12.13 -19.70
C ARG A 24 -33.35 13.07 -19.00
N LEU A 25 -32.92 14.14 -19.66
CA LEU A 25 -32.11 15.17 -19.03
C LEU A 25 -32.80 15.85 -17.85
N ARG A 26 -34.11 16.14 -17.98
CA ARG A 26 -34.89 16.70 -16.89
C ARG A 26 -35.04 15.74 -15.72
N ALA A 27 -35.20 14.43 -15.99
CA ALA A 27 -35.24 13.41 -14.96
C ALA A 27 -33.89 13.34 -14.21
N TYR A 28 -32.80 13.32 -14.95
CA TYR A 28 -31.45 13.32 -14.39
C TYR A 28 -31.11 14.62 -13.65
N GLY A 29 -31.43 15.79 -14.21
CA GLY A 29 -31.25 17.08 -13.56
C GLY A 29 -32.02 17.20 -12.25
N ARG A 30 -33.24 16.61 -12.18
CA ARG A 30 -33.99 16.50 -10.93
C ARG A 30 -33.30 15.61 -9.89
N HIS A 31 -32.70 14.53 -10.35
CA HIS A 31 -31.98 13.58 -9.49
C HIS A 31 -30.76 14.19 -8.84
N ILE A 32 -29.97 14.94 -9.59
CA ILE A 32 -28.72 15.57 -9.09
C ILE A 32 -28.96 16.94 -8.41
N GLY A 33 -30.18 17.45 -8.38
CA GLY A 33 -30.54 18.67 -7.66
C GLY A 33 -30.46 19.97 -8.46
N VAL A 34 -30.68 19.94 -9.78
CA VAL A 34 -30.83 21.17 -10.58
C VAL A 34 -32.09 21.92 -10.18
N GLU A 35 -32.03 23.24 -10.01
CA GLU A 35 -33.15 24.08 -9.68
C GLU A 35 -34.12 24.21 -10.87
N ARG A 36 -35.42 23.86 -10.66
CA ARG A 36 -36.53 23.95 -11.64
C ARG A 36 -36.17 23.39 -13.04
N PRO A 37 -35.69 22.14 -13.17
CA PRO A 37 -35.22 21.58 -14.44
C PRO A 37 -36.32 21.47 -15.51
N ALA A 38 -37.59 21.51 -15.10
CA ALA A 38 -38.71 21.51 -16.02
C ALA A 38 -38.92 22.85 -16.76
N ALA A 39 -38.47 23.95 -16.18
CA ALA A 39 -38.59 25.30 -16.75
C ALA A 39 -37.45 25.70 -17.66
N LYS A 40 -36.36 24.89 -17.70
CA LYS A 40 -35.12 25.17 -18.46
C LYS A 40 -35.16 24.57 -19.83
N ASP A 41 -34.57 25.25 -20.80
CA ASP A 41 -34.27 24.73 -22.13
C ASP A 41 -33.11 23.70 -22.04
N LYS A 42 -32.82 23.02 -23.14
CA LYS A 42 -31.87 21.93 -23.15
C LYS A 42 -30.42 22.40 -22.84
N GLU A 43 -30.03 23.55 -23.37
CA GLU A 43 -28.66 24.07 -23.21
C GLU A 43 -28.41 24.54 -21.78
N SER A 44 -29.29 25.38 -21.24
CA SER A 44 -29.20 25.84 -19.85
C SER A 44 -29.26 24.70 -18.84
N LEU A 45 -30.07 23.65 -19.12
CA LEU A 45 -30.15 22.47 -18.26
C LEU A 45 -28.84 21.66 -18.28
N ILE A 46 -28.20 21.52 -19.44
CA ILE A 46 -26.89 20.84 -19.55
C ILE A 46 -25.81 21.64 -18.83
N GLU A 47 -25.82 22.96 -18.93
CA GLU A 47 -24.87 23.82 -18.23
C GLU A 47 -24.94 23.66 -16.71
N ASP A 48 -26.14 23.68 -16.17
CA ASP A 48 -26.36 23.47 -14.73
C ASP A 48 -25.96 22.06 -14.29
N ILE A 49 -26.33 21.04 -15.08
CA ILE A 49 -25.90 19.65 -14.81
C ILE A 49 -24.37 19.56 -14.76
N VAL A 50 -23.69 20.13 -15.74
CA VAL A 50 -22.21 20.10 -15.82
C VAL A 50 -21.61 20.92 -14.68
N ALA A 51 -22.17 22.08 -14.32
CA ALA A 51 -21.71 22.89 -13.22
C ALA A 51 -21.86 22.17 -11.87
N ILE A 52 -22.96 21.45 -11.65
CA ILE A 52 -23.13 20.61 -10.45
C ILE A 52 -22.13 19.44 -10.46
N LEU A 53 -21.93 18.77 -11.58
CA LEU A 53 -20.97 17.67 -11.71
C LEU A 53 -19.52 18.12 -11.57
N ALA A 54 -19.24 19.38 -11.92
CA ALA A 54 -17.94 20.03 -11.76
C ALA A 54 -17.78 20.74 -10.40
N TYR A 55 -18.78 20.70 -9.55
CA TYR A 55 -18.85 21.32 -8.22
C TYR A 55 -18.76 22.87 -8.23
N GLU A 56 -19.16 23.48 -9.32
CA GLU A 56 -19.23 24.95 -9.45
C GLU A 56 -20.61 25.48 -9.01
N LEU A 57 -21.62 24.63 -8.98
CA LEU A 57 -22.98 24.95 -8.55
C LEU A 57 -23.44 23.96 -7.48
N SER A 58 -23.95 24.46 -6.36
CA SER A 58 -24.52 23.63 -5.30
C SER A 58 -25.89 23.08 -5.70
N PRO A 59 -26.16 21.78 -5.52
CA PRO A 59 -27.48 21.20 -5.81
C PRO A 59 -28.54 21.76 -4.84
N VAL A 60 -29.76 21.99 -5.34
CA VAL A 60 -30.88 22.51 -4.55
C VAL A 60 -31.70 21.36 -4.00
N GLU A 61 -32.04 21.42 -2.70
CA GLU A 61 -32.93 20.44 -2.07
C GLU A 61 -34.38 20.56 -2.55
N ARG A 62 -34.99 19.44 -2.84
CA ARG A 62 -36.43 19.41 -3.14
C ARG A 62 -37.29 19.73 -1.91
N SER A 63 -38.17 20.70 -2.06
CA SER A 63 -39.27 20.92 -1.10
C SER A 63 -40.20 19.69 -1.07
N LYS A 64 -40.42 19.11 0.11
CA LYS A 64 -41.37 17.99 0.32
C LYS A 64 -42.88 18.39 0.16
N ARG A 65 -43.16 19.63 -0.27
CA ARG A 65 -44.56 20.13 -0.50
C ARG A 65 -44.89 20.04 -1.98
N GLY A 66 -45.42 18.89 -2.41
CA GLY A 66 -45.96 18.65 -3.76
C GLY A 66 -46.40 17.21 -3.94
N ALA A 67 -47.35 16.97 -4.87
CA ALA A 67 -47.85 15.62 -5.17
C ALA A 67 -46.69 14.70 -5.60
N PRO A 68 -46.70 13.40 -5.23
CA PRO A 68 -45.67 12.46 -5.63
C PRO A 68 -45.62 12.38 -7.16
N VAL A 69 -44.44 12.63 -7.72
CA VAL A 69 -44.23 12.55 -9.18
C VAL A 69 -44.24 11.08 -9.58
N LYS A 70 -45.22 10.71 -10.41
CA LYS A 70 -45.29 9.36 -10.98
C LYS A 70 -44.07 9.14 -11.92
N ASN A 71 -43.28 8.11 -11.63
CA ASN A 71 -42.21 7.52 -12.49
C ASN A 71 -41.24 8.48 -13.18
N ASP A 72 -40.38 9.15 -12.44
CA ASP A 72 -39.13 9.74 -12.97
C ASP A 72 -37.95 8.78 -12.73
N ALA A 73 -37.99 7.58 -13.29
CA ALA A 73 -36.85 6.68 -13.28
C ALA A 73 -35.72 7.32 -14.09
N VAL A 74 -34.60 7.59 -13.44
CA VAL A 74 -33.36 8.03 -14.12
C VAL A 74 -32.88 6.90 -14.99
N ASP A 75 -32.55 7.18 -16.26
CA ASP A 75 -31.89 6.20 -17.15
C ASP A 75 -30.50 5.86 -16.55
N PRO A 76 -30.28 4.61 -16.11
CA PRO A 76 -29.05 4.23 -15.41
C PRO A 76 -27.78 4.40 -16.28
N ARG A 77 -27.94 4.43 -17.61
CA ARG A 77 -26.84 4.66 -18.54
C ARG A 77 -26.23 6.05 -18.45
N ILE A 78 -26.98 7.05 -17.96
CA ILE A 78 -26.48 8.43 -17.84
C ILE A 78 -25.42 8.52 -16.73
N PRO A 79 -25.70 8.16 -15.46
CA PRO A 79 -24.70 8.22 -14.40
C PRO A 79 -23.50 7.27 -14.65
N GLU A 80 -23.72 6.08 -15.23
CA GLU A 80 -22.65 5.15 -15.60
C GLU A 80 -21.66 5.77 -16.63
N LYS A 81 -22.19 6.40 -17.68
CA LYS A 81 -21.35 7.04 -18.70
C LYS A 81 -20.62 8.27 -18.17
N ILE A 82 -21.24 9.06 -17.29
CA ILE A 82 -20.59 10.19 -16.63
C ILE A 82 -19.47 9.72 -15.71
N ALA A 83 -19.69 8.62 -14.97
CA ALA A 83 -18.65 8.01 -14.14
C ALA A 83 -17.45 7.53 -14.98
N ALA A 84 -17.72 6.91 -16.14
CA ALA A 84 -16.66 6.50 -17.08
C ALA A 84 -15.88 7.71 -17.63
N ILE A 85 -16.55 8.78 -18.05
CA ILE A 85 -15.92 10.03 -18.50
C ILE A 85 -15.06 10.65 -17.40
N LYS A 86 -15.53 10.61 -16.15
CA LYS A 86 -14.81 11.09 -14.98
C LYS A 86 -13.54 10.26 -14.75
N ALA A 87 -13.65 8.94 -14.77
CA ALA A 87 -12.51 8.04 -14.67
C ALA A 87 -11.46 8.29 -15.75
N GLU A 88 -11.87 8.43 -17.03
CA GLU A 88 -10.95 8.71 -18.16
C GLU A 88 -10.26 10.09 -18.07
N CYS A 89 -10.93 11.10 -17.52
CA CYS A 89 -10.36 12.44 -17.40
C CYS A 89 -9.42 12.61 -16.22
N PHE A 90 -9.53 11.78 -15.17
CA PHE A 90 -8.82 11.91 -13.91
C PHE A 90 -7.96 10.69 -13.56
N VAL A 91 -7.57 9.89 -14.57
CA VAL A 91 -6.70 8.70 -14.40
C VAL A 91 -5.39 8.99 -13.64
N ASN A 92 -4.87 10.23 -13.72
CA ASN A 92 -3.63 10.62 -13.06
C ASN A 92 -3.83 11.46 -11.78
N ASP A 93 -5.08 11.76 -11.39
CA ASP A 93 -5.42 12.54 -10.19
C ASP A 93 -5.94 11.62 -9.07
N VAL A 94 -5.39 10.42 -8.93
CA VAL A 94 -5.88 9.34 -8.05
C VAL A 94 -5.62 9.59 -6.55
N MET A 95 -5.30 10.78 -6.14
CA MET A 95 -5.33 11.20 -4.74
C MET A 95 -5.82 12.63 -4.68
N MET A 96 -7.03 12.84 -5.10
CA MET A 96 -7.73 14.06 -4.69
C MET A 96 -8.90 13.65 -3.82
N ASP A 97 -8.97 14.31 -2.68
CA ASP A 97 -10.18 14.44 -1.90
C ASP A 97 -11.36 14.40 -2.85
N LEU A 98 -12.15 13.33 -2.73
CA LEU A 98 -13.45 13.32 -3.40
C LEU A 98 -14.12 14.59 -2.92
N PRO A 99 -14.45 15.53 -3.82
CA PRO A 99 -15.13 16.74 -3.36
C PRO A 99 -16.33 16.27 -2.57
N GLU A 100 -16.61 16.94 -1.48
CA GLU A 100 -17.74 16.74 -0.58
C GLU A 100 -18.99 16.44 -1.39
N PHE A 101 -19.08 15.19 -1.78
CA PHE A 101 -20.28 14.66 -2.42
C PHE A 101 -21.35 14.80 -1.36
N ASN A 102 -22.45 15.43 -1.68
CA ASN A 102 -23.54 15.83 -0.79
C ASN A 102 -23.93 14.70 0.19
N PHE A 103 -23.07 14.44 1.12
CA PHE A 103 -23.16 13.41 2.14
C PHE A 103 -24.30 13.72 3.10
N GLU A 104 -24.61 14.99 3.34
CA GLU A 104 -25.77 15.35 4.16
C GLU A 104 -27.08 14.80 3.58
N LYS A 105 -27.22 14.84 2.24
CA LYS A 105 -28.42 14.29 1.60
C LYS A 105 -28.45 12.77 1.69
N ARG A 106 -27.31 12.11 1.45
CA ARG A 106 -27.20 10.66 1.56
C ARG A 106 -27.32 10.19 3.00
N TYR A 107 -26.78 10.95 3.95
CA TYR A 107 -26.92 10.71 5.38
C TYR A 107 -28.39 10.81 5.83
N ARG A 108 -29.13 11.82 5.39
CA ARG A 108 -30.56 11.95 5.68
C ARG A 108 -31.36 10.80 5.07
N GLU A 109 -31.09 10.44 3.81
CA GLU A 109 -31.74 9.32 3.13
C GLU A 109 -31.47 7.99 3.83
N MET A 110 -30.22 7.77 4.27
CA MET A 110 -29.84 6.56 5.02
C MET A 110 -30.39 6.57 6.45
N LYS A 111 -30.41 7.71 7.11
CA LYS A 111 -31.02 7.87 8.45
C LYS A 111 -32.53 7.65 8.42
N GLU A 112 -33.23 8.14 7.38
CA GLU A 112 -34.66 7.90 7.17
C GLU A 112 -34.96 6.43 6.82
N ALA A 113 -34.03 5.71 6.18
CA ALA A 113 -34.19 4.31 5.78
C ALA A 113 -33.88 3.30 6.88
N GLN A 114 -33.01 3.61 7.83
CA GLN A 114 -32.46 2.65 8.80
C GLN A 114 -32.71 3.03 10.28
N GLY A 115 -33.37 4.13 10.58
CA GLY A 115 -33.56 4.60 11.95
C GLY A 115 -32.34 5.25 12.58
N ASP A 116 -32.40 5.56 13.89
CA ASP A 116 -31.35 6.35 14.59
C ASP A 116 -29.96 5.71 14.75
N GLY A 117 -29.67 4.62 14.05
CA GLY A 117 -28.42 3.85 14.19
C GLY A 117 -27.30 4.17 13.21
N LEU A 118 -27.51 5.03 12.21
CA LEU A 118 -26.52 5.27 11.18
C LEU A 118 -25.90 6.67 11.31
N TYR A 119 -24.58 6.72 11.53
CA TYR A 119 -23.83 7.96 11.64
C TYR A 119 -22.81 8.10 10.51
N LEU A 120 -23.21 8.77 9.43
CA LEU A 120 -22.32 9.37 8.43
C LEU A 120 -22.42 10.89 8.62
N VAL A 121 -21.46 11.50 9.30
CA VAL A 121 -21.38 12.97 9.42
C VAL A 121 -20.31 13.50 8.51
N LEU A 122 -20.64 14.51 7.76
CA LEU A 122 -19.74 15.28 6.94
C LEU A 122 -19.81 16.73 7.33
N ASN A 123 -18.61 17.29 7.51
CA ASN A 123 -18.36 18.72 7.60
C ASN A 123 -19.46 19.58 8.25
N ASP A 124 -19.75 19.28 9.51
CA ASP A 124 -20.27 20.33 10.37
C ASP A 124 -19.09 20.92 11.13
N PRO A 125 -18.85 22.23 11.10
CA PRO A 125 -17.94 22.86 12.03
C PRO A 125 -18.38 22.48 13.44
N ALA A 126 -17.46 22.14 14.31
CA ALA A 126 -17.66 21.70 15.67
C ALA A 126 -18.89 22.38 16.31
N VAL A 127 -19.98 21.64 16.42
CA VAL A 127 -21.16 22.14 17.13
C VAL A 127 -20.84 21.96 18.60
N GLU A 128 -20.48 23.04 19.24
CA GLU A 128 -20.46 23.14 20.70
C GLU A 128 -21.85 22.81 21.23
N ARG A 129 -22.07 21.53 21.54
CA ARG A 129 -23.21 21.13 22.37
C ARG A 129 -22.71 21.00 23.79
N ASP A 130 -23.12 21.92 24.62
CA ASP A 130 -22.81 21.96 26.07
C ASP A 130 -21.31 21.90 26.41
N GLY A 131 -20.55 22.87 25.90
CA GLY A 131 -19.32 23.38 26.53
C GLY A 131 -18.07 22.51 26.57
N LYS A 132 -18.07 21.22 26.10
CA LYS A 132 -16.88 20.34 26.25
C LYS A 132 -16.81 19.13 25.31
N VAL A 133 -17.56 19.04 24.24
CA VAL A 133 -17.45 17.95 23.27
C VAL A 133 -16.84 18.47 21.98
N THR A 134 -15.66 17.98 21.62
CA THR A 134 -14.99 18.32 20.37
C THR A 134 -14.95 17.13 19.43
N ASP A 135 -15.22 17.35 18.14
CA ASP A 135 -15.06 16.35 17.10
C ASP A 135 -13.66 16.47 16.50
N VAL A 136 -12.90 15.38 16.54
CA VAL A 136 -11.53 15.33 16.03
C VAL A 136 -11.43 14.29 14.93
N THR A 137 -10.83 14.65 13.80
CA THR A 137 -10.54 13.68 12.74
C THR A 137 -9.27 12.90 13.11
N VAL A 138 -9.37 11.57 13.11
CA VAL A 138 -8.28 10.66 13.44
C VAL A 138 -8.09 9.65 12.33
N ARG A 139 -6.83 9.36 12.01
CA ARG A 139 -6.44 8.28 11.12
C ARG A 139 -5.73 7.19 11.92
N GLY A 140 -6.10 5.94 11.72
CA GLY A 140 -5.47 4.83 12.41
C GLY A 140 -5.83 3.49 11.80
N GLN A 141 -5.26 2.43 12.36
CA GLN A 141 -5.53 1.05 11.97
C GLN A 141 -6.48 0.39 12.97
N VAL A 142 -7.47 -0.32 12.44
CA VAL A 142 -8.40 -1.16 13.23
C VAL A 142 -7.63 -2.37 13.79
N SER A 143 -7.70 -2.56 15.08
CA SER A 143 -7.09 -3.69 15.78
C SER A 143 -8.01 -4.25 16.85
N CYS A 144 -7.86 -5.54 17.16
CA CYS A 144 -8.54 -6.19 18.26
C CYS A 144 -7.51 -6.45 19.37
N MET A 145 -7.77 -5.93 20.58
CA MET A 145 -6.97 -6.15 21.77
C MET A 145 -7.90 -6.47 22.94
N ASP A 146 -7.62 -7.54 23.66
CA ASP A 146 -8.44 -7.96 24.82
C ASP A 146 -9.96 -8.05 24.49
N ASP A 147 -10.29 -8.57 23.32
CA ASP A 147 -11.67 -8.64 22.76
C ASP A 147 -12.34 -7.27 22.51
N GLU A 148 -11.58 -6.17 22.57
CA GLU A 148 -12.05 -4.83 22.25
C GLU A 148 -11.53 -4.37 20.89
N TRP A 149 -12.42 -3.76 20.09
CA TRP A 149 -12.04 -3.12 18.82
C TRP A 149 -11.52 -1.72 19.09
N LEU A 150 -10.28 -1.47 18.69
CA LEU A 150 -9.57 -0.21 18.94
C LEU A 150 -9.02 0.36 17.64
N LEU A 151 -8.93 1.69 17.60
CA LEU A 151 -8.19 2.41 16.59
C LEU A 151 -6.79 2.71 17.12
N LEU A 152 -5.77 2.18 16.46
CA LEU A 152 -4.37 2.37 16.85
C LEU A 152 -3.63 3.28 15.87
N PRO A 153 -2.61 4.02 16.34
CA PRO A 153 -1.70 4.79 15.48
C PRO A 153 -1.04 3.92 14.41
N LEU A 154 -0.71 4.53 13.25
CA LEU A 154 -0.20 3.81 12.08
C LEU A 154 1.26 3.35 12.21
N ASP A 155 1.99 3.83 13.18
CA ASP A 155 3.34 3.38 13.54
C ASP A 155 3.37 2.14 14.45
N GLY A 156 2.18 1.67 14.87
CA GLY A 156 2.03 0.53 15.77
C GLY A 156 2.27 0.88 17.24
N SER A 157 2.45 2.13 17.61
CA SER A 157 2.55 2.55 19.01
C SER A 157 1.23 2.31 19.76
N LEU A 158 1.32 2.07 21.07
CA LEU A 158 0.12 2.02 21.92
C LEU A 158 -0.21 3.45 22.37
N PRO A 159 -1.42 3.95 22.06
CA PRO A 159 -1.80 5.29 22.47
C PRO A 159 -2.02 5.35 24.00
N GLU A 160 -1.68 6.48 24.62
CA GLU A 160 -1.99 6.71 26.03
C GLU A 160 -3.50 6.60 26.31
N GLN A 161 -4.30 7.06 25.34
CA GLN A 161 -5.76 7.00 25.40
C GLN A 161 -6.29 6.02 24.36
N LYS A 162 -6.99 4.96 24.82
CA LYS A 162 -7.68 4.01 23.94
C LYS A 162 -8.79 4.71 23.14
N VAL A 163 -8.88 4.39 21.86
CA VAL A 163 -9.95 4.88 20.97
C VAL A 163 -10.82 3.70 20.53
N PRO A 164 -11.88 3.35 21.27
CA PRO A 164 -12.71 2.20 20.97
C PRO A 164 -13.56 2.43 19.72
N ILE A 165 -13.73 1.36 18.93
CA ILE A 165 -14.61 1.30 17.77
C ILE A 165 -15.83 0.47 18.17
N PRO A 166 -17.05 1.04 18.18
CA PRO A 166 -18.25 0.29 18.51
C PRO A 166 -18.48 -0.89 17.55
N ALA A 167 -18.96 -2.03 18.08
CA ALA A 167 -19.20 -3.22 17.27
C ALA A 167 -20.15 -2.97 16.09
N PHE A 168 -21.19 -2.17 16.29
CA PHE A 168 -22.09 -1.81 15.19
C PHE A 168 -21.41 -1.01 14.07
N VAL A 169 -20.39 -0.20 14.37
CA VAL A 169 -19.57 0.52 13.37
C VAL A 169 -18.74 -0.46 12.56
N MET A 170 -18.19 -1.49 13.22
CA MET A 170 -17.47 -2.59 12.56
C MET A 170 -18.36 -3.32 11.55
N GLU A 171 -19.55 -3.75 11.99
CA GLU A 171 -20.49 -4.52 11.16
C GLU A 171 -21.04 -3.72 9.99
N GLN A 172 -21.52 -2.49 10.24
CA GLN A 172 -22.13 -1.64 9.20
C GLN A 172 -21.16 -1.26 8.09
N ASN A 173 -19.89 -1.11 8.41
CA ASN A 173 -18.86 -0.73 7.45
C ASN A 173 -18.03 -1.91 6.94
N HIS A 174 -18.40 -3.14 7.31
CA HIS A 174 -17.67 -4.36 6.93
C HIS A 174 -16.16 -4.27 7.23
N LEU A 175 -15.82 -3.63 8.37
CA LEU A 175 -14.44 -3.45 8.80
C LEU A 175 -13.82 -4.79 9.20
N ARG A 176 -12.55 -4.91 8.91
CA ARG A 176 -11.71 -6.05 9.31
C ARG A 176 -10.49 -5.53 10.05
N GLU A 177 -9.94 -6.37 10.90
CA GLU A 177 -8.68 -6.07 11.55
C GLU A 177 -7.57 -5.81 10.51
N GLY A 178 -6.83 -4.73 10.69
CA GLY A 178 -5.83 -4.26 9.72
C GLY A 178 -6.31 -3.17 8.76
N ASP A 179 -7.63 -2.89 8.69
CA ASP A 179 -8.12 -1.76 7.90
C ASP A 179 -7.61 -0.43 8.46
N VAL A 180 -7.15 0.45 7.58
CA VAL A 180 -6.80 1.82 7.93
C VAL A 180 -8.00 2.71 7.69
N ILE A 181 -8.49 3.34 8.74
CA ILE A 181 -9.65 4.22 8.64
C ILE A 181 -9.29 5.68 8.92
N ASN A 182 -9.89 6.57 8.14
CA ASN A 182 -10.05 7.96 8.53
C ASN A 182 -11.42 8.09 9.16
N CYS A 183 -11.49 8.58 10.37
CA CYS A 183 -12.74 8.67 11.10
C CYS A 183 -12.83 9.98 11.87
N ARG A 184 -14.05 10.37 12.20
CA ARG A 184 -14.32 11.40 13.17
C ARG A 184 -14.56 10.74 14.51
N CYS A 185 -13.84 11.20 15.52
CA CYS A 185 -13.99 10.76 16.90
C CYS A 185 -14.66 11.85 17.71
N ARG A 186 -15.57 11.47 18.60
CA ARG A 186 -16.05 12.33 19.66
C ARG A 186 -15.11 12.23 20.84
N GLU A 187 -14.63 13.39 21.27
CA GLU A 187 -13.75 13.53 22.43
C GLU A 187 -14.49 14.29 23.53
N LYS A 188 -14.45 13.77 24.73
CA LYS A 188 -15.02 14.41 25.92
C LYS A 188 -14.15 14.09 27.14
N ASP A 189 -13.58 15.13 27.76
CA ASP A 189 -12.70 15.04 28.93
C ASP A 189 -11.61 13.97 28.74
N ASP A 190 -11.78 12.78 29.33
CA ASP A 190 -10.79 11.70 29.34
C ASP A 190 -11.15 10.53 28.42
N TRP A 191 -12.13 10.64 27.52
CA TRP A 191 -12.46 9.57 26.58
C TRP A 191 -12.63 10.05 25.14
N LYS A 192 -12.24 9.16 24.21
CA LYS A 192 -12.35 9.36 22.77
C LYS A 192 -12.98 8.12 22.14
N LYS A 193 -13.90 8.30 21.21
CA LYS A 193 -14.63 7.19 20.58
C LYS A 193 -14.84 7.47 19.09
N VAL A 194 -14.66 6.46 18.26
CA VAL A 194 -15.02 6.52 16.85
C VAL A 194 -16.52 6.65 16.70
N GLU A 195 -16.96 7.69 16.00
CA GLU A 195 -18.37 7.95 15.75
C GLU A 195 -18.72 7.77 14.28
N VAL A 196 -17.82 8.20 13.38
CA VAL A 196 -18.07 8.20 11.94
C VAL A 196 -16.83 7.83 11.15
N ILE A 197 -17.00 6.96 10.16
CA ILE A 197 -15.93 6.59 9.24
C ILE A 197 -16.04 7.42 7.96
N LEU A 198 -14.97 8.11 7.62
CA LEU A 198 -14.86 8.96 6.43
C LEU A 198 -14.34 8.19 5.23
N SER A 199 -13.32 7.36 5.45
CA SER A 199 -12.77 6.47 4.42
C SER A 199 -12.12 5.24 5.06
N ILE A 200 -12.02 4.16 4.29
CA ILE A 200 -11.37 2.91 4.68
C ILE A 200 -10.33 2.57 3.61
N ASN A 201 -9.07 2.39 4.02
CA ASN A 201 -7.96 2.11 3.12
C ASN A 201 -7.83 3.13 1.96
N GLY A 202 -8.23 4.39 2.20
CA GLY A 202 -8.20 5.47 1.21
C GLY A 202 -9.36 5.49 0.21
N VAL A 203 -10.37 4.62 0.36
CA VAL A 203 -11.57 4.62 -0.49
C VAL A 203 -12.84 4.79 0.34
N GLY A 204 -13.95 5.14 -0.32
CA GLY A 204 -15.25 5.26 0.33
C GLY A 204 -15.81 3.92 0.80
N THR A 205 -16.57 3.93 1.89
CA THR A 205 -17.10 2.74 2.58
C THR A 205 -17.94 1.79 1.70
N VAL A 206 -18.55 2.30 0.62
CA VAL A 206 -19.46 1.53 -0.25
C VAL A 206 -18.76 0.41 -1.04
N MET A 207 -17.45 0.52 -1.25
CA MET A 207 -16.69 -0.42 -2.10
C MET A 207 -16.24 -1.70 -1.37
N LEU A 208 -16.54 -1.85 -0.08
CA LEU A 208 -15.98 -2.92 0.75
C LEU A 208 -16.90 -4.12 0.94
N LYS A 209 -18.17 -4.02 0.53
CA LYS A 209 -19.18 -5.04 0.81
C LYS A 209 -18.83 -6.42 0.21
N ASP A 210 -18.26 -6.42 -0.99
CA ASP A 210 -17.96 -7.64 -1.74
C ASP A 210 -16.44 -7.96 -1.76
N ARG A 211 -15.68 -7.38 -0.83
CA ARG A 211 -14.22 -7.59 -0.72
C ARG A 211 -13.91 -9.04 -0.37
N ALA A 212 -13.16 -9.74 -1.24
CA ALA A 212 -12.64 -11.07 -0.95
C ALA A 212 -11.73 -11.06 0.30
N ASN A 213 -11.60 -12.19 0.97
CA ASN A 213 -10.64 -12.34 2.05
C ASN A 213 -9.30 -12.81 1.47
N PHE A 214 -8.19 -12.20 1.86
CA PHE A 214 -6.86 -12.50 1.35
C PHE A 214 -6.52 -13.99 1.39
N ASP A 215 -6.90 -14.67 2.48
CA ASP A 215 -6.55 -16.07 2.69
C ASP A 215 -7.39 -17.02 1.81
N ASP A 216 -8.50 -16.55 1.24
CA ASP A 216 -9.39 -17.30 0.33
C ASP A 216 -9.07 -17.04 -1.15
N CYS A 217 -8.26 -16.03 -1.46
CA CYS A 217 -7.89 -15.66 -2.82
C CYS A 217 -6.86 -16.65 -3.42
N SER A 218 -7.00 -16.94 -4.72
CA SER A 218 -6.06 -17.77 -5.48
C SER A 218 -4.74 -17.04 -5.70
N ALA A 219 -3.61 -17.75 -5.57
CA ALA A 219 -2.29 -17.21 -5.84
C ALA A 219 -1.89 -17.41 -7.30
N CYS A 220 -1.25 -16.39 -7.89
CA CYS A 220 -0.70 -16.46 -9.25
C CYS A 220 0.74 -15.94 -9.30
N TYR A 221 1.42 -16.18 -10.43
CA TYR A 221 2.72 -15.56 -10.71
C TYR A 221 2.51 -14.19 -11.33
N SER A 222 3.20 -13.18 -10.80
CA SER A 222 3.15 -11.85 -11.37
C SER A 222 4.02 -11.75 -12.62
N LYS A 223 3.52 -11.01 -13.62
CA LYS A 223 4.28 -10.64 -14.83
C LYS A 223 4.73 -9.17 -14.79
N GLU A 224 4.38 -8.46 -13.73
CA GLU A 224 4.69 -7.05 -13.56
C GLU A 224 5.85 -6.88 -12.59
N LYS A 225 6.83 -6.05 -12.98
CA LYS A 225 7.95 -5.68 -12.12
C LYS A 225 7.64 -4.44 -11.29
N ILE A 226 8.28 -4.36 -10.14
CA ILE A 226 8.30 -3.16 -9.32
C ILE A 226 9.32 -2.20 -9.95
N GLU A 227 8.87 -1.04 -10.37
CA GLU A 227 9.75 -0.02 -10.94
C GLU A 227 10.64 0.59 -9.84
N VAL A 228 11.95 0.48 -10.00
CA VAL A 228 12.95 1.06 -9.09
C VAL A 228 13.88 2.05 -9.78
N ASN A 229 13.74 2.18 -11.10
CA ASN A 229 14.44 3.16 -11.92
C ASN A 229 13.44 3.83 -12.87
N LYS A 230 13.60 5.11 -13.13
CA LYS A 230 12.69 5.85 -14.02
C LYS A 230 13.48 6.39 -15.19
N GLU A 231 12.98 6.12 -16.40
CA GLU A 231 13.54 6.68 -17.62
C GLU A 231 13.71 8.22 -17.52
N GLY A 232 14.83 8.72 -18.00
CA GLY A 232 15.16 10.14 -17.97
C GLY A 232 15.71 10.66 -16.63
N ARG A 233 15.94 9.80 -15.63
CA ARG A 233 16.72 10.13 -14.44
C ARG A 233 17.96 9.27 -14.37
N VAL A 234 19.11 9.87 -14.03
CA VAL A 234 20.34 9.12 -13.78
C VAL A 234 20.14 8.22 -12.58
N GLY A 235 20.02 6.92 -12.83
CA GLY A 235 19.84 5.92 -11.78
C GLY A 235 21.11 5.77 -10.94
N THR A 236 20.96 5.43 -9.68
CA THR A 236 22.08 5.01 -8.83
C THR A 236 22.50 3.58 -9.17
N VAL A 237 23.71 3.15 -8.82
CA VAL A 237 24.16 1.76 -8.98
C VAL A 237 23.15 0.77 -8.37
N LEU A 238 22.55 1.13 -7.22
CA LEU A 238 21.52 0.33 -6.59
C LEU A 238 20.28 0.16 -7.49
N THR A 239 19.75 1.26 -8.00
CA THR A 239 18.52 1.21 -8.82
C THR A 239 18.76 0.49 -10.14
N LYS A 240 19.92 0.69 -10.77
CA LYS A 240 20.32 -0.03 -11.99
C LYS A 240 20.49 -1.54 -11.73
N ALA A 241 21.09 -1.93 -10.60
CA ALA A 241 21.22 -3.34 -10.23
C ALA A 241 19.84 -4.02 -10.07
N PHE A 242 18.89 -3.36 -9.40
CA PHE A 242 17.54 -3.90 -9.19
C PHE A 242 16.59 -3.72 -10.39
N ASP A 243 16.95 -2.93 -11.38
CA ASP A 243 16.16 -2.78 -12.60
C ASP A 243 16.67 -3.70 -13.74
N TRP A 244 17.99 -3.82 -13.89
CA TRP A 244 18.61 -4.50 -15.03
C TRP A 244 19.03 -5.93 -14.72
N ILE A 245 19.52 -6.18 -13.48
CA ILE A 245 20.11 -7.48 -13.11
C ILE A 245 19.19 -8.30 -12.23
N PHE A 246 18.60 -7.71 -11.17
CA PHE A 246 17.74 -8.35 -10.20
C PHE A 246 16.34 -7.70 -10.15
N PRO A 247 15.60 -7.62 -11.26
CA PRO A 247 14.28 -7.02 -11.22
C PRO A 247 13.38 -7.75 -10.23
N ILE A 248 12.56 -7.00 -9.52
CA ILE A 248 11.64 -7.50 -8.49
C ILE A 248 10.24 -7.57 -9.09
N ALA A 249 9.59 -8.74 -9.06
CA ALA A 249 8.19 -8.86 -9.42
C ALA A 249 7.28 -8.62 -8.21
N TYR A 250 6.05 -8.18 -8.46
CA TYR A 250 5.04 -8.16 -7.41
C TYR A 250 4.74 -9.57 -6.90
N GLY A 251 4.55 -9.73 -5.59
CA GLY A 251 4.29 -11.01 -4.96
C GLY A 251 5.54 -11.83 -4.61
N GLU A 252 6.73 -11.29 -4.83
CA GLU A 252 8.00 -11.97 -4.54
C GLU A 252 8.38 -11.99 -3.06
N ARG A 253 9.25 -12.94 -2.74
CA ARG A 253 9.90 -13.12 -1.44
C ARG A 253 11.38 -12.87 -1.59
N GLY A 254 11.83 -11.67 -1.13
CA GLY A 254 13.22 -11.23 -1.22
C GLY A 254 13.95 -11.34 0.12
N CYS A 255 15.18 -11.85 0.10
CA CYS A 255 16.10 -11.82 1.24
C CYS A 255 17.38 -11.05 0.91
N VAL A 256 17.72 -10.09 1.78
CA VAL A 256 19.04 -9.43 1.80
C VAL A 256 19.88 -10.04 2.91
N ILE A 257 20.89 -10.81 2.54
CA ILE A 257 21.67 -11.67 3.44
C ILE A 257 23.07 -11.11 3.60
N SER A 258 23.54 -10.96 4.82
CA SER A 258 24.96 -10.66 5.12
C SER A 258 25.28 -10.81 6.61
N SER A 259 26.55 -10.77 6.92
CA SER A 259 27.09 -10.58 8.26
C SER A 259 26.57 -9.26 8.89
N PRO A 260 26.62 -9.08 10.20
CA PRO A 260 26.23 -7.85 10.88
C PRO A 260 27.02 -6.62 10.36
N LYS A 261 26.35 -5.46 10.30
CA LYS A 261 26.96 -4.15 9.96
C LYS A 261 27.45 -3.98 8.51
N MET A 262 27.11 -4.87 7.58
CA MET A 262 27.51 -4.78 6.16
C MET A 262 26.59 -3.90 5.31
N GLY A 263 25.59 -3.25 5.88
CA GLY A 263 24.78 -2.25 5.21
C GLY A 263 23.40 -2.71 4.76
N LYS A 264 22.85 -3.83 5.30
CA LYS A 264 21.49 -4.33 5.02
C LYS A 264 20.42 -3.26 5.21
N THR A 265 20.37 -2.67 6.39
CA THR A 265 19.40 -1.61 6.76
C THR A 265 19.44 -0.44 5.78
N ARG A 266 20.65 0.01 5.40
CA ARG A 266 20.82 1.10 4.43
C ARG A 266 20.33 0.71 3.04
N LEU A 267 20.61 -0.51 2.60
CA LEU A 267 20.15 -1.01 1.31
C LEU A 267 18.62 -1.09 1.28
N LEU A 268 18.00 -1.70 2.29
CA LEU A 268 16.53 -1.80 2.40
C LEU A 268 15.87 -0.43 2.45
N ARG A 269 16.39 0.50 3.27
CA ARG A 269 15.86 1.87 3.35
C ARG A 269 15.91 2.56 1.98
N ASN A 270 17.03 2.50 1.28
CA ASN A 270 17.19 3.14 -0.01
C ASN A 270 16.26 2.51 -1.05
N LEU A 271 16.15 1.19 -1.08
CA LEU A 271 15.25 0.48 -1.98
C LEU A 271 13.78 0.83 -1.69
N ALA A 272 13.37 0.82 -0.42
CA ALA A 272 12.03 1.20 0.00
C ALA A 272 11.71 2.66 -0.36
N THR A 273 12.66 3.59 -0.16
CA THR A 273 12.47 5.00 -0.52
C THR A 273 12.27 5.20 -2.01
N VAL A 274 13.08 4.52 -2.83
CA VAL A 274 12.97 4.57 -4.29
C VAL A 274 11.64 3.96 -4.75
N THR A 275 11.29 2.78 -4.24
CA THR A 275 10.02 2.11 -4.55
C THR A 275 8.84 3.02 -4.24
N LYS A 276 8.81 3.64 -3.06
CA LYS A 276 7.75 4.59 -2.67
C LYS A 276 7.66 5.81 -3.57
N THR A 277 8.82 6.31 -4.04
CA THR A 277 8.87 7.54 -4.86
C THR A 277 8.43 7.29 -6.30
N ILE A 278 8.71 6.10 -6.84
CA ILE A 278 8.46 5.77 -8.25
C ILE A 278 7.09 5.13 -8.43
N ASN A 279 6.70 4.20 -7.56
CA ASN A 279 5.45 3.44 -7.69
C ASN A 279 4.32 4.09 -6.90
N GLY A 280 3.67 5.09 -7.49
CA GLY A 280 2.56 5.79 -6.83
C GLY A 280 1.30 4.95 -6.60
N SER A 281 1.17 3.80 -7.28
CA SER A 281 0.05 2.86 -7.12
C SER A 281 0.30 1.79 -6.05
N ALA A 282 1.55 1.56 -5.67
CA ALA A 282 1.92 0.55 -4.69
C ALA A 282 1.98 1.16 -3.27
N GLU A 283 1.47 0.40 -2.30
CA GLU A 283 1.65 0.73 -0.89
C GLU A 283 2.99 0.19 -0.41
N VAL A 284 3.87 1.09 0.01
CA VAL A 284 5.18 0.73 0.58
C VAL A 284 5.10 0.80 2.09
N LEU A 285 5.27 -0.35 2.73
CA LEU A 285 5.28 -0.51 4.18
C LEU A 285 6.67 -0.93 4.65
N VAL A 286 7.05 -0.51 5.84
CA VAL A 286 8.32 -0.91 6.47
C VAL A 286 8.05 -1.41 7.88
N LEU A 287 8.63 -2.55 8.21
CA LEU A 287 8.69 -3.10 9.57
C LEU A 287 10.14 -3.07 10.06
N LEU A 288 10.35 -2.40 11.16
CA LEU A 288 11.62 -2.41 11.90
C LEU A 288 11.44 -3.22 13.18
N THR A 289 12.21 -4.29 13.34
CA THR A 289 12.13 -5.18 14.53
C THR A 289 13.45 -5.14 15.27
N ASP A 290 13.38 -4.90 16.59
CA ASP A 290 14.55 -4.88 17.48
C ASP A 290 15.63 -3.87 17.03
N GLN A 291 15.20 -2.63 16.73
CA GLN A 291 16.08 -1.59 16.20
C GLN A 291 16.47 -0.55 17.25
N THR A 292 17.53 0.20 16.94
CA THR A 292 17.91 1.35 17.74
C THR A 292 17.04 2.56 17.44
N HIS A 293 16.89 3.46 18.41
CA HIS A 293 16.10 4.70 18.25
C HIS A 293 16.64 5.58 17.12
N GLU A 294 17.96 5.58 16.87
CA GLU A 294 18.55 6.33 15.77
C GLU A 294 18.11 5.77 14.41
N THR A 295 18.06 4.44 14.28
CA THR A 295 17.56 3.78 13.06
C THR A 295 16.09 4.13 12.84
N VAL A 296 15.26 4.06 13.89
CA VAL A 296 13.85 4.42 13.82
C VAL A 296 13.66 5.87 13.39
N ASN A 297 14.41 6.81 13.97
CA ASN A 297 14.35 8.22 13.60
C ASN A 297 14.81 8.48 12.15
N ASP A 298 15.83 7.76 11.69
CA ASP A 298 16.28 7.84 10.31
C ASP A 298 15.15 7.40 9.34
N PHE A 299 14.47 6.29 9.61
CA PHE A 299 13.33 5.86 8.80
C PHE A 299 12.13 6.80 8.87
N ARG A 300 11.85 7.37 10.02
CA ARG A 300 10.77 8.36 10.20
C ARG A 300 10.93 9.57 9.28
N ASN A 301 12.16 10.02 9.06
CA ASN A 301 12.46 11.13 8.16
C ASN A 301 12.13 10.83 6.68
N TYR A 302 12.17 9.56 6.25
CA TYR A 302 11.88 9.16 4.87
C TYR A 302 10.43 8.71 4.66
N PHE A 303 9.81 8.08 5.65
CA PHE A 303 8.52 7.41 5.49
C PHE A 303 7.37 8.14 6.17
N GLY A 304 7.64 9.06 7.10
CA GLY A 304 6.62 9.64 7.97
C GLY A 304 6.06 8.58 8.93
N GLU A 305 5.02 8.91 9.66
CA GLU A 305 4.40 8.00 10.65
C GLU A 305 3.49 6.94 10.00
N ASP A 306 2.99 7.18 8.79
CA ASP A 306 1.98 6.35 8.14
C ASP A 306 2.55 5.10 7.43
N GLY A 307 3.80 5.16 6.99
CA GLY A 307 4.39 4.14 6.10
C GLY A 307 5.28 3.11 6.81
N PHE A 308 5.50 3.20 8.12
CA PHE A 308 6.34 2.24 8.83
C PHE A 308 5.83 1.93 10.23
N ALA A 309 6.14 0.73 10.70
CA ALA A 309 5.93 0.29 12.06
C ALA A 309 7.27 -0.18 12.65
N TYR A 310 7.44 -0.03 13.93
CA TYR A 310 8.73 -0.35 14.54
C TYR A 310 8.60 -0.90 15.96
N THR A 311 9.63 -1.64 16.34
CA THR A 311 9.94 -1.97 17.71
C THR A 311 11.44 -1.77 17.95
N THR A 312 11.77 -1.41 19.17
CA THR A 312 13.13 -1.21 19.64
C THR A 312 13.58 -2.37 20.51
N TYR A 313 14.86 -2.40 20.86
CA TYR A 313 15.40 -3.37 21.81
C TYR A 313 14.87 -3.20 23.26
N GLU A 314 14.12 -2.14 23.55
CA GLU A 314 13.47 -1.90 24.83
C GLU A 314 12.08 -2.56 24.91
N ASP A 315 11.49 -2.90 23.75
CA ASP A 315 10.18 -3.54 23.66
C ASP A 315 10.30 -5.05 23.96
N ASP A 316 9.30 -5.61 24.67
CA ASP A 316 9.23 -7.03 24.92
C ASP A 316 8.95 -7.84 23.64
N VAL A 317 9.17 -9.15 23.70
CA VAL A 317 9.04 -10.04 22.53
C VAL A 317 7.60 -10.15 22.03
N ASP A 318 6.62 -10.10 22.93
CA ASP A 318 5.19 -10.16 22.55
C ASP A 318 4.79 -8.91 21.79
N ARG A 319 5.33 -7.76 22.17
CA ARG A 319 5.15 -6.50 21.45
C ARG A 319 5.77 -6.56 20.05
N GLN A 320 6.97 -7.14 19.91
CA GLN A 320 7.64 -7.28 18.63
C GLN A 320 6.82 -8.15 17.66
N ILE A 321 6.29 -9.26 18.13
CA ILE A 321 5.41 -10.14 17.34
C ILE A 321 4.09 -9.45 16.99
N TYR A 322 3.48 -8.78 17.98
CA TYR A 322 2.24 -8.05 17.75
C TYR A 322 2.37 -7.02 16.62
N VAL A 323 3.41 -6.19 16.64
CA VAL A 323 3.64 -5.15 15.61
C VAL A 323 3.90 -5.78 14.23
N ALA A 324 4.64 -6.90 14.18
CA ALA A 324 4.89 -7.61 12.93
C ALA A 324 3.61 -8.17 12.32
N GLU A 325 2.75 -8.80 13.11
CA GLU A 325 1.45 -9.30 12.63
C GLU A 325 0.50 -8.16 12.27
N TRP A 326 0.52 -7.10 13.04
CA TRP A 326 -0.30 -5.92 12.86
C TRP A 326 -0.06 -5.23 11.51
N ILE A 327 1.21 -5.02 11.11
CA ILE A 327 1.52 -4.44 9.80
C ILE A 327 1.21 -5.43 8.64
N LEU A 328 1.36 -6.74 8.88
CA LEU A 328 1.01 -7.76 7.89
C LEU A 328 -0.50 -7.81 7.64
N LYS A 329 -1.32 -7.64 8.69
CA LYS A 329 -2.78 -7.51 8.55
C LYS A 329 -3.15 -6.30 7.67
N ARG A 330 -2.48 -5.15 7.87
CA ARG A 330 -2.63 -3.96 7.00
C ARG A 330 -2.30 -4.29 5.54
N ALA A 331 -1.18 -4.95 5.30
CA ALA A 331 -0.77 -5.35 3.96
C ALA A 331 -1.84 -6.22 3.28
N LYS A 332 -2.41 -7.19 4.01
CA LYS A 332 -3.51 -8.03 3.50
C LYS A 332 -4.74 -7.20 3.12
N ARG A 333 -5.12 -6.21 3.95
CA ARG A 333 -6.30 -5.34 3.66
C ARG A 333 -6.12 -4.52 2.39
N TYR A 334 -4.93 -4.00 2.14
CA TYR A 334 -4.64 -3.29 0.89
C TYR A 334 -4.65 -4.25 -0.32
N ALA A 335 -4.05 -5.43 -0.20
CA ALA A 335 -4.05 -6.43 -1.27
C ALA A 335 -5.47 -6.91 -1.65
N GLU A 336 -6.38 -7.09 -0.67
CA GLU A 336 -7.79 -7.43 -0.90
C GLU A 336 -8.55 -6.36 -1.71
N MET A 337 -8.01 -5.16 -1.78
CA MET A 337 -8.57 -4.06 -2.57
C MET A 337 -7.93 -3.92 -3.95
N GLY A 338 -7.19 -4.93 -4.40
CA GLY A 338 -6.50 -4.92 -5.68
C GLY A 338 -5.24 -4.04 -5.70
N ARG A 339 -4.73 -3.59 -4.54
CA ARG A 339 -3.54 -2.74 -4.46
C ARG A 339 -2.29 -3.58 -4.26
N PRO A 340 -1.22 -3.34 -5.02
CA PRO A 340 0.07 -3.98 -4.74
C PRO A 340 0.69 -3.38 -3.47
N VAL A 341 1.23 -4.26 -2.62
CA VAL A 341 1.92 -3.88 -1.37
C VAL A 341 3.35 -4.38 -1.41
N VAL A 342 4.30 -3.55 -1.02
CA VAL A 342 5.70 -3.92 -0.83
C VAL A 342 6.08 -3.69 0.62
N LEU A 343 6.27 -4.78 1.36
CA LEU A 343 6.64 -4.76 2.77
C LEU A 343 8.14 -5.03 2.92
N PHE A 344 8.87 -4.05 3.42
CA PHE A 344 10.27 -4.19 3.79
C PHE A 344 10.38 -4.54 5.27
N VAL A 345 11.17 -5.58 5.60
CA VAL A 345 11.33 -6.08 6.97
C VAL A 345 12.79 -6.04 7.39
N ASP A 346 13.12 -5.27 8.39
CA ASP A 346 14.47 -5.23 8.98
C ASP A 346 14.37 -5.50 10.51
N SER A 347 14.53 -6.78 10.96
CA SER A 347 14.96 -7.96 10.23
C SER A 347 14.08 -9.19 10.46
N LEU A 348 14.05 -10.10 9.47
CA LEU A 348 13.42 -11.42 9.62
C LEU A 348 14.15 -12.28 10.67
N SER A 349 15.47 -12.11 10.84
CA SER A 349 16.23 -12.80 11.89
C SER A 349 15.83 -12.35 13.29
N ALA A 350 15.61 -11.03 13.50
CA ALA A 350 15.15 -10.53 14.79
C ALA A 350 13.72 -11.00 15.07
N LEU A 351 12.84 -10.95 14.07
CA LEU A 351 11.46 -11.46 14.19
C LEU A 351 11.42 -12.94 14.56
N ALA A 352 12.27 -13.78 13.95
CA ALA A 352 12.37 -15.19 14.31
C ALA A 352 12.83 -15.40 15.75
N LYS A 353 13.83 -14.65 16.21
CA LYS A 353 14.31 -14.72 17.59
C LYS A 353 13.24 -14.28 18.57
N ALA A 354 12.58 -13.16 18.30
CA ALA A 354 11.47 -12.68 19.13
C ALA A 354 10.38 -13.75 19.27
N PHE A 355 9.95 -14.39 18.17
CA PHE A 355 8.95 -15.46 18.24
C PHE A 355 9.47 -16.67 19.02
N ASN A 356 10.75 -17.02 18.86
CA ASN A 356 11.36 -18.15 19.58
C ASN A 356 11.28 -17.99 21.11
N ASP A 357 11.31 -16.76 21.57
CA ASP A 357 11.31 -16.41 22.99
C ASP A 357 9.89 -16.16 23.54
N THR A 358 8.84 -16.29 22.72
CA THR A 358 7.44 -16.19 23.16
C THR A 358 6.95 -17.47 23.83
N GLU A 359 5.95 -17.35 24.70
CA GLU A 359 5.26 -18.52 25.30
C GLU A 359 4.61 -19.42 24.23
N ALA A 360 4.18 -18.86 23.09
CA ALA A 360 3.57 -19.60 21.99
C ALA A 360 4.53 -20.61 21.33
N SER A 361 5.84 -20.35 21.36
CA SER A 361 6.86 -21.25 20.84
C SER A 361 7.22 -22.36 21.82
N MET A 362 7.13 -22.10 23.13
CA MET A 362 7.58 -23.00 24.18
C MET A 362 6.87 -24.35 24.16
N GLY A 363 7.59 -25.39 24.63
CA GLY A 363 7.08 -26.77 24.74
C GLY A 363 6.98 -27.53 23.42
N GLY A 364 7.59 -27.04 22.34
CA GLY A 364 7.77 -27.72 21.05
C GLY A 364 9.02 -28.61 20.99
N LYS A 365 9.33 -29.09 19.78
CA LYS A 365 10.62 -29.72 19.49
C LYS A 365 11.64 -28.65 19.20
N THR A 366 12.75 -28.65 19.92
CA THR A 366 13.85 -27.72 19.81
C THR A 366 14.97 -28.35 18.96
N LEU A 367 15.50 -27.60 18.01
CA LEU A 367 16.69 -27.96 17.26
C LEU A 367 17.95 -27.82 18.17
N PRO A 368 19.07 -28.50 17.84
CA PRO A 368 20.28 -28.43 18.66
C PRO A 368 20.83 -27.01 18.89
N CYS A 369 20.49 -26.06 18.02
CA CYS A 369 20.86 -24.65 18.15
C CYS A 369 19.95 -23.84 19.10
N GLY A 370 18.92 -24.44 19.70
CA GLY A 370 17.96 -23.74 20.57
C GLY A 370 16.77 -23.14 19.83
N LEU A 371 16.65 -23.34 18.51
CA LEU A 371 15.53 -22.84 17.71
C LEU A 371 14.35 -23.82 17.77
N GLU A 372 13.17 -23.35 18.12
CA GLU A 372 11.95 -24.14 18.15
C GLU A 372 11.41 -24.39 16.71
N VAL A 373 10.87 -25.58 16.45
CA VAL A 373 10.26 -25.90 15.15
C VAL A 373 9.05 -25.02 14.87
N LYS A 374 8.31 -24.61 15.89
CA LYS A 374 7.20 -23.66 15.77
C LYS A 374 7.66 -22.29 15.22
N THR A 375 8.83 -21.85 15.59
CA THR A 375 9.44 -20.60 15.11
C THR A 375 9.68 -20.64 13.60
N ILE A 376 10.20 -21.78 13.10
CA ILE A 376 10.39 -21.97 11.64
C ILE A 376 9.04 -21.91 10.92
N HIS A 377 8.01 -22.60 11.46
CA HIS A 377 6.67 -22.55 10.86
C HIS A 377 6.09 -21.14 10.86
N TYR A 378 6.21 -20.43 11.96
CA TYR A 378 5.77 -19.03 12.05
C TYR A 378 6.45 -18.16 10.98
N LEU A 379 7.77 -18.22 10.91
CA LEU A 379 8.55 -17.44 9.98
C LEU A 379 8.24 -17.77 8.50
N LYS A 380 8.11 -19.07 8.19
CA LYS A 380 7.68 -19.51 6.85
C LYS A 380 6.28 -19.06 6.51
N LYS A 381 5.35 -19.06 7.45
CA LYS A 381 3.98 -18.55 7.27
C LYS A 381 3.98 -17.04 7.05
N TYR A 382 4.73 -16.30 7.86
CA TYR A 382 4.86 -14.84 7.74
C TYR A 382 5.42 -14.45 6.37
N PHE A 383 6.59 -14.98 6.01
CA PHE A 383 7.27 -14.71 4.75
C PHE A 383 6.51 -15.27 3.54
N GLY A 384 5.87 -16.43 3.68
CA GLY A 384 5.04 -17.06 2.66
C GLY A 384 3.71 -16.33 2.40
N THR A 385 3.35 -15.33 3.19
CA THR A 385 2.20 -14.47 2.90
C THR A 385 2.44 -13.65 1.63
N ALA A 386 3.70 -13.41 1.24
CA ALA A 386 4.02 -12.75 -0.01
C ALA A 386 3.57 -13.59 -1.21
N ARG A 387 2.62 -13.04 -1.97
CA ARG A 387 2.05 -13.62 -3.19
C ARG A 387 1.29 -12.60 -4.01
N CYS A 388 1.14 -12.87 -5.29
CA CYS A 388 0.21 -12.18 -6.18
C CYS A 388 -1.14 -12.88 -6.14
N LEU A 389 -2.24 -12.14 -6.24
CA LEU A 389 -3.61 -12.66 -6.24
C LEU A 389 -4.19 -12.61 -7.66
N GLU A 390 -4.94 -13.64 -8.06
CA GLU A 390 -5.64 -13.66 -9.36
C GLU A 390 -6.70 -12.56 -9.45
N GLU A 391 -7.33 -12.24 -8.33
CA GLU A 391 -8.35 -11.19 -8.22
C GLU A 391 -7.77 -9.76 -8.22
N GLY A 392 -6.46 -9.64 -8.37
CA GLY A 392 -5.72 -8.38 -8.31
C GLY A 392 -5.16 -8.11 -6.91
N GLY A 393 -4.17 -7.24 -6.86
CA GLY A 393 -3.40 -6.98 -5.64
C GLY A 393 -2.29 -8.01 -5.40
N SER A 394 -1.35 -7.64 -4.56
CA SER A 394 -0.20 -8.50 -4.22
C SER A 394 0.45 -8.06 -2.92
N ILE A 395 1.16 -8.98 -2.28
CA ILE A 395 2.08 -8.65 -1.20
C ILE A 395 3.46 -9.14 -1.60
N THR A 396 4.43 -8.23 -1.69
CA THR A 396 5.85 -8.51 -1.84
C THR A 396 6.52 -8.29 -0.50
N ILE A 397 7.35 -9.24 -0.04
CA ILE A 397 8.11 -9.07 1.21
C ILE A 397 9.60 -9.12 0.89
N ILE A 398 10.34 -8.08 1.29
CA ILE A 398 11.79 -8.01 1.16
C ILE A 398 12.37 -7.81 2.55
N GLY A 399 13.03 -8.83 3.09
CA GLY A 399 13.54 -8.79 4.45
C GLY A 399 15.06 -8.97 4.54
N SER A 400 15.65 -8.37 5.58
CA SER A 400 17.05 -8.62 5.92
C SER A 400 17.21 -9.87 6.78
N VAL A 401 18.26 -10.62 6.50
CA VAL A 401 18.64 -11.84 7.23
C VAL A 401 20.11 -11.75 7.62
N CYS A 402 20.39 -12.04 8.88
CA CYS A 402 21.78 -12.11 9.37
C CYS A 402 22.33 -13.52 9.23
N VAL A 403 23.62 -13.59 8.89
CA VAL A 403 24.44 -14.82 8.87
C VAL A 403 25.80 -14.52 9.50
N ASP A 404 26.57 -15.55 9.79
CA ASP A 404 27.93 -15.42 10.33
C ASP A 404 28.00 -14.55 11.60
N THR A 405 26.98 -14.62 12.43
CA THR A 405 26.92 -13.87 13.70
C THR A 405 27.63 -14.58 14.86
N GLY A 406 28.07 -15.83 14.63
CA GLY A 406 28.53 -16.74 15.66
C GLY A 406 27.39 -17.46 16.41
N ASN A 407 26.13 -17.13 16.14
CA ASN A 407 24.96 -17.82 16.65
C ASN A 407 24.41 -18.80 15.58
N PRO A 408 24.43 -20.13 15.80
CA PRO A 408 23.96 -21.10 14.82
C PRO A 408 22.47 -20.96 14.44
N MET A 409 21.66 -20.27 15.26
CA MET A 409 20.26 -19.99 14.92
C MET A 409 20.15 -19.17 13.64
N ASP A 410 20.98 -18.13 13.48
CA ASP A 410 20.92 -17.22 12.35
C ASP A 410 21.18 -17.95 11.02
N ASP A 411 22.14 -18.88 11.00
CA ASP A 411 22.44 -19.66 9.80
C ASP A 411 21.32 -20.63 9.45
N ILE A 412 20.65 -21.21 10.46
CA ILE A 412 19.48 -22.06 10.23
C ILE A 412 18.31 -21.23 9.73
N ILE A 413 18.03 -20.08 10.32
CA ILE A 413 16.98 -19.15 9.86
C ILE A 413 17.22 -18.77 8.39
N ALA A 414 18.45 -18.39 8.06
CA ALA A 414 18.82 -18.03 6.69
C ALA A 414 18.60 -19.19 5.69
N ARG A 415 18.97 -20.40 6.09
CA ARG A 415 18.78 -21.60 5.26
C ARG A 415 17.29 -21.92 5.04
N GLU A 416 16.50 -21.90 6.10
CA GLU A 416 15.07 -22.20 6.02
C GLU A 416 14.28 -21.15 5.20
N LEU A 417 14.67 -19.89 5.27
CA LEU A 417 14.10 -18.83 4.44
C LEU A 417 14.54 -18.94 2.98
N SER A 418 15.78 -19.39 2.74
CA SER A 418 16.31 -19.55 1.38
C SER A 418 15.49 -20.51 0.51
N GLU A 419 14.80 -21.48 1.11
CA GLU A 419 13.88 -22.40 0.40
C GLU A 419 12.67 -21.69 -0.21
N LEU A 420 12.21 -20.61 0.42
CA LEU A 420 11.05 -19.82 -0.03
C LEU A 420 11.44 -18.59 -0.83
N THR A 421 12.71 -18.22 -0.79
CA THR A 421 13.22 -16.97 -1.37
C THR A 421 13.26 -17.07 -2.89
N THR A 422 12.66 -16.07 -3.55
CA THR A 422 12.67 -15.92 -5.00
C THR A 422 13.70 -14.89 -5.45
N LEU A 423 14.01 -13.91 -4.59
CA LEU A 423 15.03 -12.89 -4.80
C LEU A 423 16.05 -12.97 -3.66
N ARG A 424 17.28 -13.44 -3.94
CA ARG A 424 18.38 -13.54 -2.98
C ARG A 424 19.46 -12.52 -3.30
N ILE A 425 19.70 -11.59 -2.40
CA ILE A 425 20.75 -10.59 -2.49
C ILE A 425 21.72 -10.82 -1.34
N GLU A 426 22.95 -11.23 -1.66
CA GLU A 426 24.03 -11.34 -0.68
C GLU A 426 24.91 -10.08 -0.71
N LEU A 427 25.29 -9.57 0.44
CA LEU A 427 26.27 -8.50 0.54
C LEU A 427 27.66 -9.09 0.77
N SER A 428 28.66 -8.43 0.22
CA SER A 428 30.08 -8.79 0.38
C SER A 428 30.69 -8.03 1.54
N ASP A 429 31.24 -8.75 2.48
CA ASP A 429 31.97 -8.18 3.62
C ASP A 429 33.21 -7.41 3.15
N ASP A 430 33.93 -7.93 2.13
CA ASP A 430 35.11 -7.28 1.54
C ASP A 430 34.75 -5.90 0.96
N LEU A 431 33.71 -5.81 0.13
CA LEU A 431 33.26 -4.55 -0.43
C LEU A 431 32.83 -3.57 0.65
N ALA A 432 32.09 -4.05 1.64
CA ALA A 432 31.57 -3.22 2.75
C ALA A 432 32.73 -2.68 3.61
N LEU A 433 33.72 -3.49 3.95
CA LEU A 433 34.92 -3.08 4.69
C LEU A 433 35.71 -2.03 3.93
N ARG A 434 35.78 -2.13 2.62
CA ARG A 434 36.42 -1.17 1.71
C ARG A 434 35.53 0.05 1.40
N ARG A 435 34.32 0.10 1.98
CA ARG A 435 33.32 1.17 1.78
C ARG A 435 32.85 1.34 0.33
N ILE A 436 32.84 0.25 -0.44
CA ILE A 436 32.26 0.20 -1.79
C ILE A 436 30.77 -0.15 -1.69
N TYR A 437 29.88 0.74 -2.11
CA TYR A 437 28.44 0.58 -1.97
C TYR A 437 27.71 0.80 -3.30
N PRO A 438 26.60 0.05 -3.55
CA PRO A 438 26.05 -1.02 -2.71
C PRO A 438 26.99 -2.22 -2.65
N ALA A 439 27.24 -2.77 -1.46
CA ALA A 439 28.18 -3.88 -1.26
C ALA A 439 27.59 -5.24 -1.73
N ILE A 440 26.95 -5.27 -2.90
CA ILE A 440 26.29 -6.46 -3.43
C ILE A 440 27.34 -7.45 -3.97
N ASN A 441 27.24 -8.70 -3.52
CA ASN A 441 27.96 -9.81 -4.13
C ASN A 441 27.13 -10.32 -5.32
N PHE A 442 27.43 -9.86 -6.52
CA PHE A 442 26.67 -10.22 -7.72
C PHE A 442 26.83 -11.69 -8.14
N GLU A 443 27.92 -12.34 -7.72
CA GLU A 443 28.18 -13.75 -8.02
C GLU A 443 27.23 -14.68 -7.24
N LYS A 444 26.95 -14.34 -5.97
CA LYS A 444 26.08 -15.12 -5.09
C LYS A 444 24.63 -14.67 -5.09
N SER A 445 24.35 -13.47 -5.62
CA SER A 445 23.00 -12.93 -5.70
C SER A 445 22.24 -13.45 -6.91
N GLN A 446 20.95 -13.72 -6.75
CA GLN A 446 20.09 -14.24 -7.83
C GLN A 446 18.64 -13.78 -7.66
N ALA A 447 17.90 -13.70 -8.79
CA ALA A 447 16.45 -13.51 -8.83
C ALA A 447 15.81 -14.65 -9.62
N GLY A 448 14.83 -15.34 -9.01
CA GLY A 448 14.27 -16.59 -9.54
C GLY A 448 13.24 -16.41 -10.65
N TYR A 449 12.49 -15.29 -10.65
CA TYR A 449 11.41 -15.02 -11.63
C TYR A 449 11.83 -14.11 -12.78
N ASN A 450 13.11 -13.92 -13.01
CA ASN A 450 13.63 -13.05 -14.06
C ASN A 450 13.11 -13.39 -15.47
N ILE A 451 12.81 -14.66 -15.74
CA ILE A 451 12.42 -15.14 -17.07
C ILE A 451 11.06 -14.60 -17.50
N GLU A 452 10.15 -14.34 -16.55
CA GLU A 452 8.80 -13.86 -16.88
C GLU A 452 8.72 -12.33 -17.03
N ILE A 453 9.64 -11.60 -16.42
CA ILE A 453 9.64 -10.13 -16.38
C ILE A 453 10.76 -9.48 -17.19
N LYS A 454 11.72 -10.26 -17.70
CA LYS A 454 12.76 -9.81 -18.63
C LYS A 454 12.40 -10.13 -20.07
N ASP A 455 12.80 -9.25 -20.98
CA ASP A 455 12.80 -9.52 -22.41
C ASP A 455 13.89 -10.56 -22.80
N ALA A 456 13.79 -11.08 -24.01
CA ALA A 456 14.75 -12.09 -24.50
C ALA A 456 16.20 -11.61 -24.47
N GLU A 457 16.44 -10.34 -24.78
CA GLU A 457 17.77 -9.72 -24.74
C GLU A 457 18.32 -9.61 -23.32
N GLY A 458 17.46 -9.28 -22.35
CA GLY A 458 17.82 -9.23 -20.94
C GLY A 458 18.21 -10.60 -20.37
N ILE A 459 17.52 -11.67 -20.80
CA ILE A 459 17.85 -13.04 -20.42
C ILE A 459 19.21 -13.44 -21.03
N GLU A 460 19.43 -13.19 -22.31
CA GLU A 460 20.69 -13.47 -22.98
C GLU A 460 21.86 -12.73 -22.31
N THR A 461 21.66 -11.44 -22.03
CA THR A 461 22.67 -10.61 -21.36
C THR A 461 22.99 -11.10 -19.96
N GLU A 462 21.99 -11.55 -19.20
CA GLU A 462 22.21 -12.14 -17.88
C GLU A 462 23.05 -13.41 -17.95
N VAL A 463 22.80 -14.28 -18.93
CA VAL A 463 23.58 -15.50 -19.15
C VAL A 463 25.05 -15.15 -19.48
N LEU A 464 25.28 -14.18 -20.36
CA LEU A 464 26.64 -13.70 -20.68
C LEU A 464 27.32 -13.06 -19.46
N LEU A 465 26.58 -12.21 -18.74
CA LEU A 465 27.07 -11.58 -17.53
C LEU A 465 27.55 -12.60 -16.50
N ARG A 466 26.73 -13.60 -16.18
CA ARG A 466 27.03 -14.60 -15.15
C ARG A 466 28.15 -15.56 -15.54
N ASN A 467 28.16 -16.02 -16.80
CA ASN A 467 29.06 -17.08 -17.23
C ASN A 467 30.42 -16.57 -17.71
N LYS A 468 30.47 -15.34 -18.22
CA LYS A 468 31.74 -14.80 -18.79
C LYS A 468 32.22 -13.54 -18.07
N VAL A 469 31.37 -12.52 -17.99
CA VAL A 469 31.80 -11.18 -17.55
C VAL A 469 32.13 -11.16 -16.06
N LEU A 470 31.17 -11.60 -15.23
CA LEU A 470 31.26 -11.52 -13.77
C LEU A 470 32.44 -12.31 -13.19
N PRO A 471 32.79 -13.55 -13.67
CA PRO A 471 34.00 -14.26 -13.24
C PRO A 471 35.28 -13.51 -13.56
N HIS A 472 35.27 -12.63 -14.57
CA HIS A 472 36.45 -11.89 -15.01
C HIS A 472 36.63 -10.55 -14.27
N ILE A 473 35.55 -9.76 -14.13
CA ILE A 473 35.62 -8.41 -13.53
C ILE A 473 35.27 -8.40 -12.04
N GLY A 474 34.61 -9.44 -11.54
CA GLY A 474 34.11 -9.53 -10.17
C GLY A 474 32.97 -8.55 -9.87
N SER A 475 32.46 -8.59 -8.63
CA SER A 475 31.38 -7.71 -8.18
C SER A 475 31.82 -6.24 -8.16
N GLU A 476 33.05 -5.92 -7.82
CA GLU A 476 33.60 -4.55 -7.82
C GLU A 476 33.62 -3.95 -9.24
N GLY A 477 34.16 -4.72 -10.21
CA GLY A 477 34.19 -4.29 -11.61
C GLY A 477 32.78 -4.03 -12.17
N LEU A 478 31.81 -4.84 -11.77
CA LEU A 478 30.40 -4.62 -12.17
C LEU A 478 29.78 -3.37 -11.52
N ILE A 479 30.12 -3.08 -10.26
CA ILE A 479 29.71 -1.83 -9.60
C ILE A 479 30.25 -0.61 -10.35
N ASN A 480 31.55 -0.65 -10.72
CA ASN A 480 32.19 0.41 -11.50
C ASN A 480 31.50 0.57 -12.86
N LEU A 481 31.26 -0.53 -13.58
CA LEU A 481 30.54 -0.53 -14.86
C LEU A 481 29.15 0.12 -14.74
N LEU A 482 28.35 -0.28 -13.73
CA LEU A 482 27.05 0.31 -13.49
C LEU A 482 27.11 1.79 -13.10
N SER A 483 28.22 2.26 -12.54
CA SER A 483 28.38 3.68 -12.20
C SER A 483 28.62 4.57 -13.42
N GLU A 484 29.24 4.02 -14.47
CA GLU A 484 29.61 4.73 -15.70
C GLU A 484 28.48 4.77 -16.73
N ILE A 485 27.68 3.70 -16.82
CA ILE A 485 26.63 3.52 -17.84
C ILE A 485 25.33 4.19 -17.40
N GLU A 486 24.63 4.88 -18.29
CA GLU A 486 23.39 5.58 -17.98
C GLU A 486 22.12 4.82 -18.41
N THR A 487 22.17 4.04 -19.49
CA THR A 487 21.01 3.35 -20.06
C THR A 487 21.14 1.83 -20.02
N LYS A 488 20.00 1.14 -20.09
CA LYS A 488 19.90 -0.32 -20.08
C LYS A 488 20.52 -0.92 -21.36
N GLU A 489 20.27 -0.27 -22.49
CA GLU A 489 20.77 -0.67 -23.80
C GLU A 489 22.31 -0.62 -23.83
N GLU A 490 22.89 0.48 -23.35
CA GLU A 490 24.32 0.64 -23.23
C GLU A 490 24.95 -0.45 -22.34
N PHE A 491 24.27 -0.79 -21.24
CA PHE A 491 24.69 -1.89 -20.37
C PHE A 491 24.72 -3.23 -21.12
N TYR A 492 23.69 -3.53 -21.89
CA TYR A 492 23.60 -4.76 -22.67
C TYR A 492 24.70 -4.86 -23.72
N GLU A 493 24.94 -3.76 -24.45
CA GLU A 493 26.03 -3.69 -25.43
C GLU A 493 27.40 -3.89 -24.77
N LYS A 494 27.63 -3.24 -23.63
CA LYS A 494 28.91 -3.33 -22.93
C LYS A 494 29.18 -4.73 -22.38
N VAL A 495 28.16 -5.41 -21.84
CA VAL A 495 28.26 -6.81 -21.40
C VAL A 495 28.63 -7.73 -22.58
N LYS A 496 28.01 -7.54 -23.76
CA LYS A 496 28.31 -8.29 -24.98
C LYS A 496 29.75 -8.02 -25.48
N GLU A 497 30.18 -6.75 -25.45
CA GLU A 497 31.56 -6.36 -25.84
C GLU A 497 32.59 -7.04 -24.96
N ILE A 498 32.43 -6.95 -23.64
CA ILE A 498 33.35 -7.58 -22.69
C ILE A 498 33.34 -9.10 -22.87
N ALA A 499 32.17 -9.74 -22.99
CA ALA A 499 32.04 -11.19 -23.17
C ALA A 499 32.66 -11.71 -24.46
N ASN A 500 32.80 -10.87 -25.49
CA ASN A 500 33.45 -11.20 -26.77
C ASN A 500 34.97 -10.95 -26.75
N THR A 501 35.46 -10.14 -25.80
CA THR A 501 36.87 -9.79 -25.69
C THR A 501 37.62 -10.79 -24.78
N ILE A 502 36.90 -11.47 -23.89
CA ILE A 502 37.41 -12.55 -23.01
C ILE A 502 37.33 -13.88 -23.74
#